data_c5b8d7e9b7586db4045bda84df4c0de9
#
_entry.id   c5b8d7e9b7586db4045bda84df4c0de9
#
_cell.length_a   1.000
_cell.length_b   1.000
_cell.length_c   1.000
_cell.angle_alpha   90.00
_cell.angle_beta   90.00
_cell.angle_gamma   90.00
#
_symmetry.space_group_name_H-M   'P 1'
#
loop_
_entity.id
_entity.type
_entity.pdbx_description
1 polymer ?
#
loop_
_entity_poly.entity_id
_entity_poly.type
_entity_poly.pdbx_seq_one_letter_code
_entity_poly.pdbx_strand_id
1 'polypeptide(L)'
;MYLAIDTDLGSSQWQMVNELANKFPDKHKAIDSITQQLTKNGLDWEEDLKPALGPELDVMMLDFAHPDEIVALMQPKNLGAFEGAVRKGNAADPSSKLVYEQFHGWTVISDKQAAIDAFTKASDSAKRTLAENKTFSNAMAKAGDGIMRAYINGAQVMAAARKAPDAGAYLRKLGTLDWVLMSLRAKSDGVAWVTTVHGTPGKAFKNVDVNGSDGSLEKLVPKDALLYLAFHGWKGMLAGLGDNPILQQSGAKGLDDAFRQVGTILEGENALYVRAAGMKDVPDITFIASPRSGVDGAATLDRILNRYAKELGARPHRTTIAGVPARVICGCAWPVAVRYANVKGKLIVTDLPSGIVFAKSGGKSLTNSQEYKDATSGVPASPQVVLYVDIHSTIPALRRLGQIPPAVERNLKPLRSAVEYAVSRSHEFQVSFFLRIK
;
A
#
# COMPACT_ATOMS: atom_id res chain seq x y z
N MET A 1 9.62 15.80 -10.63
CA MET A 1 8.50 14.82 -10.63
C MET A 1 7.66 15.08 -11.87
N TYR A 2 7.16 14.04 -12.49
CA TYR A 2 6.22 14.12 -13.61
C TYR A 2 5.00 13.26 -13.28
N LEU A 3 3.81 13.79 -13.51
CA LEU A 3 2.52 13.11 -13.33
C LEU A 3 1.68 13.34 -14.58
N ALA A 4 1.26 12.28 -15.24
CA ALA A 4 0.31 12.30 -16.35
C ALA A 4 -1.05 11.78 -15.86
N ILE A 5 -2.11 12.49 -16.17
CA ILE A 5 -3.50 12.16 -15.85
C ILE A 5 -4.26 12.09 -17.17
N ASP A 6 -4.84 10.93 -17.47
CA ASP A 6 -5.78 10.78 -18.58
C ASP A 6 -7.03 11.64 -18.31
N THR A 7 -7.25 12.65 -19.13
CA THR A 7 -8.42 13.53 -19.06
C THR A 7 -9.36 13.32 -20.24
N ASP A 8 -9.06 12.36 -21.13
CA ASP A 8 -10.00 11.96 -22.19
C ASP A 8 -11.09 11.05 -21.61
N LEU A 9 -12.22 11.65 -21.24
CA LEU A 9 -13.39 10.95 -20.69
C LEU A 9 -13.97 9.88 -21.64
N GLY A 10 -13.58 9.88 -22.92
CA GLY A 10 -13.93 8.87 -23.90
C GLY A 10 -12.95 7.69 -23.95
N SER A 11 -11.84 7.75 -23.22
CA SER A 11 -10.84 6.68 -23.21
C SER A 11 -11.38 5.38 -22.62
N SER A 12 -10.73 4.26 -22.96
CA SER A 12 -11.09 2.94 -22.42
C SER A 12 -10.95 2.88 -20.89
N GLN A 13 -10.02 3.65 -20.32
CA GLN A 13 -9.82 3.73 -18.87
C GLN A 13 -11.03 4.39 -18.18
N TRP A 14 -11.50 5.52 -18.68
CA TRP A 14 -12.68 6.20 -18.14
C TRP A 14 -13.98 5.43 -18.39
N GLN A 15 -14.10 4.70 -19.48
CA GLN A 15 -15.23 3.80 -19.71
C GLN A 15 -15.27 2.72 -18.63
N MET A 16 -14.14 2.06 -18.32
CA MET A 16 -14.04 1.09 -17.22
C MET A 16 -14.32 1.72 -15.86
N VAL A 17 -13.83 2.94 -15.58
CA VAL A 17 -14.17 3.68 -14.34
C VAL A 17 -15.68 3.85 -14.22
N ASN A 18 -16.35 4.28 -15.29
CA ASN A 18 -17.79 4.49 -15.27
C ASN A 18 -18.56 3.16 -15.06
N GLU A 19 -18.15 2.07 -15.70
CA GLU A 19 -18.73 0.74 -15.48
C GLU A 19 -18.58 0.29 -14.03
N LEU A 20 -17.40 0.49 -13.43
CA LEU A 20 -17.18 0.19 -12.02
C LEU A 20 -18.01 1.08 -11.09
N ALA A 21 -18.07 2.39 -11.37
CA ALA A 21 -18.84 3.35 -10.59
C ALA A 21 -20.36 3.04 -10.63
N ASN A 22 -20.85 2.51 -11.75
CA ASN A 22 -22.26 2.11 -11.91
C ASN A 22 -22.68 0.98 -10.97
N LYS A 23 -21.74 0.23 -10.39
CA LYS A 23 -22.02 -0.82 -9.41
C LYS A 23 -22.36 -0.25 -8.03
N PHE A 24 -22.02 1.01 -7.75
CA PHE A 24 -22.23 1.65 -6.45
C PHE A 24 -23.59 2.37 -6.40
N PRO A 25 -24.47 2.02 -5.45
CA PRO A 25 -25.83 2.60 -5.39
C PRO A 25 -25.86 4.12 -5.25
N ASP A 26 -24.96 4.68 -4.46
CA ASP A 26 -24.92 6.12 -4.16
C ASP A 26 -23.88 6.89 -4.99
N LYS A 27 -23.47 6.37 -6.19
CA LYS A 27 -22.53 7.05 -7.07
C LYS A 27 -22.91 8.50 -7.37
N HIS A 28 -24.24 8.75 -7.52
CA HIS A 28 -24.75 10.10 -7.78
C HIS A 28 -24.41 11.08 -6.66
N LYS A 29 -24.47 10.66 -5.40
CA LYS A 29 -24.11 11.53 -4.27
C LYS A 29 -22.63 11.96 -4.31
N ALA A 30 -21.73 11.05 -4.75
CA ALA A 30 -20.32 11.39 -4.91
C ALA A 30 -20.11 12.39 -6.05
N ILE A 31 -20.80 12.19 -7.18
CA ILE A 31 -20.76 13.11 -8.33
C ILE A 31 -21.35 14.47 -7.91
N ASP A 32 -22.52 14.48 -7.26
CA ASP A 32 -23.18 15.69 -6.78
C ASP A 32 -22.29 16.48 -5.81
N SER A 33 -21.57 15.78 -4.93
CA SER A 33 -20.63 16.43 -4.00
C SER A 33 -19.49 17.13 -4.74
N ILE A 34 -18.92 16.50 -5.78
CA ILE A 34 -17.87 17.10 -6.62
C ILE A 34 -18.43 18.29 -7.39
N THR A 35 -19.59 18.12 -8.02
CA THR A 35 -20.25 19.19 -8.79
C THR A 35 -20.60 20.39 -7.90
N GLN A 36 -21.12 20.15 -6.70
CA GLN A 36 -21.39 21.22 -5.73
C GLN A 36 -20.11 21.98 -5.31
N GLN A 37 -18.99 21.28 -5.19
CA GLN A 37 -17.73 21.93 -4.86
C GLN A 37 -17.20 22.79 -6.01
N LEU A 38 -17.37 22.34 -7.26
CA LEU A 38 -17.08 23.15 -8.45
C LEU A 38 -17.96 24.40 -8.52
N THR A 39 -19.27 24.23 -8.31
CA THR A 39 -20.24 25.36 -8.32
C THR A 39 -19.93 26.40 -7.24
N LYS A 40 -19.48 25.99 -6.04
CA LYS A 40 -19.02 26.91 -5.00
C LYS A 40 -17.83 27.76 -5.46
N ASN A 41 -17.01 27.22 -6.34
CA ASN A 41 -15.86 27.91 -6.95
C ASN A 41 -16.24 28.61 -8.27
N GLY A 42 -17.54 28.80 -8.54
CA GLY A 42 -18.04 29.52 -9.73
C GLY A 42 -17.89 28.74 -11.03
N LEU A 43 -17.62 27.43 -10.98
CA LEU A 43 -17.39 26.59 -12.14
C LEU A 43 -18.53 25.58 -12.34
N ASP A 44 -18.89 25.33 -13.59
CA ASP A 44 -19.77 24.25 -14.00
C ASP A 44 -18.98 23.15 -14.70
N TRP A 45 -19.33 21.88 -14.42
CA TRP A 45 -18.64 20.75 -15.01
C TRP A 45 -18.88 20.62 -16.50
N GLU A 46 -20.15 20.70 -16.95
CA GLU A 46 -20.51 20.48 -18.35
C GLU A 46 -20.21 21.69 -19.24
N GLU A 47 -20.40 22.92 -18.71
CA GLU A 47 -20.24 24.16 -19.46
C GLU A 47 -18.79 24.67 -19.45
N ASP A 48 -18.08 24.56 -18.31
CA ASP A 48 -16.77 25.19 -18.15
C ASP A 48 -15.61 24.18 -18.26
N LEU A 49 -15.65 23.08 -17.46
CA LEU A 49 -14.49 22.21 -17.33
C LEU A 49 -14.39 21.16 -18.41
N LYS A 50 -15.46 20.41 -18.68
CA LYS A 50 -15.46 19.31 -19.64
C LYS A 50 -15.04 19.74 -21.07
N PRO A 51 -15.53 20.90 -21.61
CA PRO A 51 -15.06 21.41 -22.90
C PRO A 51 -13.60 21.88 -22.89
N ALA A 52 -13.11 22.32 -21.73
CA ALA A 52 -11.74 22.80 -21.56
C ALA A 52 -10.72 21.67 -21.48
N LEU A 53 -11.11 20.47 -21.03
CA LEU A 53 -10.17 19.34 -20.87
C LEU A 53 -9.58 18.91 -22.21
N GLY A 54 -8.27 18.66 -22.21
CA GLY A 54 -7.54 17.98 -23.29
C GLY A 54 -7.56 16.46 -23.13
N PRO A 55 -6.76 15.74 -23.90
CA PRO A 55 -6.62 14.29 -23.77
C PRO A 55 -5.83 13.90 -22.52
N GLU A 56 -4.87 14.70 -22.12
CA GLU A 56 -3.99 14.44 -20.96
C GLU A 56 -3.66 15.76 -20.24
N LEU A 57 -3.54 15.69 -18.93
CA LEU A 57 -3.02 16.75 -18.08
C LEU A 57 -1.70 16.27 -17.47
N ASP A 58 -0.61 16.94 -17.80
CA ASP A 58 0.71 16.68 -17.26
C ASP A 58 1.04 17.67 -16.16
N VAL A 59 1.44 17.19 -14.99
CA VAL A 59 1.89 18.05 -13.88
C VAL A 59 3.35 17.77 -13.59
N MET A 60 4.14 18.84 -13.55
CA MET A 60 5.57 18.76 -13.31
C MET A 60 5.99 19.62 -12.11
N MET A 61 6.73 19.02 -11.19
CA MET A 61 7.53 19.75 -10.22
C MET A 61 8.95 19.85 -10.79
N LEU A 62 9.43 21.07 -10.98
CA LEU A 62 10.68 21.35 -11.69
C LEU A 62 11.90 21.04 -10.83
N ASP A 63 11.88 21.45 -9.56
CA ASP A 63 12.96 21.21 -8.59
C ASP A 63 12.39 20.75 -7.23
N PHE A 64 12.99 19.72 -6.63
CA PHE A 64 12.64 19.27 -5.28
C PHE A 64 13.17 20.21 -4.19
N ALA A 65 14.12 21.09 -4.50
CA ALA A 65 14.57 22.13 -3.58
C ALA A 65 13.58 23.32 -3.54
N HIS A 66 12.77 23.49 -4.58
CA HIS A 66 11.74 24.51 -4.72
C HIS A 66 10.39 23.84 -5.05
N PRO A 67 9.75 23.19 -4.06
CA PRO A 67 8.55 22.38 -4.27
C PRO A 67 7.31 23.20 -4.70
N ASP A 68 7.42 24.51 -4.66
CA ASP A 68 6.43 25.49 -5.13
C ASP A 68 6.56 25.83 -6.63
N GLU A 69 7.60 25.32 -7.30
CA GLU A 69 7.77 25.45 -8.76
C GLU A 69 7.04 24.28 -9.47
N ILE A 70 5.73 24.40 -9.52
CA ILE A 70 4.86 23.41 -10.18
C ILE A 70 4.24 24.04 -11.41
N VAL A 71 4.29 23.33 -12.53
CA VAL A 71 3.56 23.66 -13.75
C VAL A 71 2.69 22.50 -14.18
N ALA A 72 1.54 22.81 -14.76
CA ALA A 72 0.70 21.84 -15.46
C ALA A 72 0.72 22.19 -16.97
N LEU A 73 0.65 21.14 -17.79
CA LEU A 73 0.58 21.28 -19.25
C LEU A 73 -0.63 20.57 -19.76
N MET A 74 -1.33 21.19 -20.66
CA MET A 74 -2.53 20.62 -21.30
C MET A 74 -2.66 21.13 -22.72
N GLN A 75 -3.29 20.38 -23.57
CA GLN A 75 -3.80 20.82 -24.87
C GLN A 75 -5.33 20.87 -24.80
N PRO A 76 -5.92 22.01 -24.42
CA PRO A 76 -7.38 22.13 -24.29
C PRO A 76 -8.10 21.78 -25.61
N LYS A 77 -9.18 21.01 -25.54
CA LYS A 77 -10.05 20.79 -26.73
C LYS A 77 -10.66 22.09 -27.23
N ASN A 78 -10.98 23.01 -26.29
CA ASN A 78 -11.47 24.36 -26.57
C ASN A 78 -10.73 25.36 -25.69
N LEU A 79 -9.82 26.12 -26.30
CA LEU A 79 -9.01 27.12 -25.60
C LEU A 79 -9.87 28.22 -24.98
N GLY A 80 -10.92 28.68 -25.68
CA GLY A 80 -11.84 29.71 -25.16
C GLY A 80 -12.62 29.26 -23.93
N ALA A 81 -13.03 27.98 -23.90
CA ALA A 81 -13.67 27.39 -22.70
C ALA A 81 -12.67 27.31 -21.54
N PHE A 82 -11.42 26.90 -21.81
CA PHE A 82 -10.35 26.87 -20.82
C PHE A 82 -10.10 28.26 -20.22
N GLU A 83 -9.93 29.27 -21.06
CA GLU A 83 -9.73 30.67 -20.62
C GLU A 83 -10.91 31.21 -19.82
N GLY A 84 -12.14 30.82 -20.23
CA GLY A 84 -13.37 31.13 -19.50
C GLY A 84 -13.37 30.52 -18.10
N ALA A 85 -13.02 29.24 -18.00
CA ALA A 85 -12.94 28.52 -16.73
C ALA A 85 -11.90 29.12 -15.79
N VAL A 86 -10.69 29.45 -16.31
CA VAL A 86 -9.64 30.11 -15.51
C VAL A 86 -10.10 31.49 -15.02
N ARG A 87 -10.74 32.30 -15.86
CA ARG A 87 -11.29 33.62 -15.42
C ARG A 87 -12.35 33.47 -14.32
N LYS A 88 -13.28 32.53 -14.47
CA LYS A 88 -14.32 32.27 -13.46
C LYS A 88 -13.70 31.80 -12.15
N GLY A 89 -12.78 30.82 -12.20
CA GLY A 89 -12.10 30.32 -11.00
C GLY A 89 -11.30 31.40 -10.28
N ASN A 90 -10.51 32.21 -11.02
CA ASN A 90 -9.75 33.33 -10.47
C ASN A 90 -10.63 34.43 -9.87
N ALA A 91 -11.83 34.64 -10.41
CA ALA A 91 -12.78 35.59 -9.86
C ALA A 91 -13.44 35.08 -8.56
N ALA A 92 -13.70 33.75 -8.48
CA ALA A 92 -14.29 33.12 -7.31
C ALA A 92 -13.28 33.00 -6.15
N ASP A 93 -12.03 32.69 -6.44
CA ASP A 93 -10.94 32.64 -5.44
C ASP A 93 -9.73 33.50 -5.86
N PRO A 94 -9.73 34.78 -5.49
CA PRO A 94 -8.63 35.69 -5.79
C PRO A 94 -7.32 35.34 -5.10
N SER A 95 -7.33 34.47 -4.07
CA SER A 95 -6.14 34.05 -3.33
C SER A 95 -5.35 32.93 -4.00
N SER A 96 -6.00 32.18 -4.90
CA SER A 96 -5.45 31.00 -5.59
C SER A 96 -5.52 31.16 -7.11
N LYS A 97 -5.07 32.33 -7.61
CA LYS A 97 -5.14 32.64 -9.03
C LYS A 97 -4.23 31.75 -9.86
N LEU A 98 -4.78 31.17 -10.93
CA LEU A 98 -4.03 30.49 -11.97
C LEU A 98 -3.62 31.50 -13.05
N VAL A 99 -2.39 31.39 -13.50
CA VAL A 99 -1.85 32.03 -14.69
C VAL A 99 -1.54 30.97 -15.74
N TYR A 100 -1.54 31.36 -17.02
CA TYR A 100 -1.24 30.44 -18.10
C TYR A 100 -0.56 31.14 -19.28
N GLU A 101 0.17 30.37 -20.06
CA GLU A 101 0.85 30.82 -21.28
C GLU A 101 0.78 29.74 -22.36
N GLN A 102 0.69 30.15 -23.62
CA GLN A 102 0.79 29.24 -24.77
C GLN A 102 2.26 29.05 -25.13
N PHE A 103 2.73 27.80 -25.10
CA PHE A 103 4.11 27.46 -25.37
C PHE A 103 4.20 26.19 -26.24
N HIS A 104 4.72 26.33 -27.47
CA HIS A 104 4.89 25.20 -28.42
C HIS A 104 3.65 24.32 -28.61
N GLY A 105 2.46 24.92 -28.67
CA GLY A 105 1.18 24.21 -28.84
C GLY A 105 0.60 23.60 -27.57
N TRP A 106 1.21 23.87 -26.42
CA TRP A 106 0.72 23.50 -25.10
C TRP A 106 0.27 24.74 -24.32
N THR A 107 -0.71 24.56 -23.46
CA THR A 107 -1.06 25.53 -22.44
C THR A 107 -0.31 25.17 -21.16
N VAL A 108 0.63 26.02 -20.76
CA VAL A 108 1.37 25.91 -19.51
C VAL A 108 0.63 26.68 -18.44
N ILE A 109 0.35 26.06 -17.31
CA ILE A 109 -0.51 26.56 -16.24
C ILE A 109 0.26 26.51 -14.91
N SER A 110 0.14 27.55 -14.09
CA SER A 110 0.70 27.57 -12.73
C SER A 110 -0.09 28.56 -11.85
N ASP A 111 0.14 28.51 -10.55
CA ASP A 111 -0.25 29.58 -9.63
C ASP A 111 0.75 30.74 -9.60
N LYS A 112 1.93 30.58 -10.28
CA LYS A 112 3.01 31.57 -10.32
C LYS A 112 3.55 31.76 -11.73
N GLN A 113 3.57 33.00 -12.22
CA GLN A 113 4.21 33.32 -13.50
C GLN A 113 5.68 32.89 -13.51
N ALA A 114 6.40 33.07 -12.40
CA ALA A 114 7.81 32.70 -12.30
C ALA A 114 8.06 31.19 -12.57
N ALA A 115 7.12 30.32 -12.21
CA ALA A 115 7.23 28.89 -12.52
C ALA A 115 7.06 28.61 -14.02
N ILE A 116 6.14 29.33 -14.70
CA ILE A 116 6.00 29.27 -16.16
C ILE A 116 7.28 29.77 -16.84
N ASP A 117 7.80 30.92 -16.43
CA ASP A 117 9.02 31.49 -16.99
C ASP A 117 10.24 30.55 -16.80
N ALA A 118 10.34 29.91 -15.63
CA ALA A 118 11.38 28.92 -15.35
C ALA A 118 11.26 27.70 -16.27
N PHE A 119 10.03 27.19 -16.46
CA PHE A 119 9.74 26.06 -17.32
C PHE A 119 10.04 26.35 -18.79
N THR A 120 9.52 27.46 -19.34
CA THR A 120 9.70 27.85 -20.77
C THR A 120 11.18 28.11 -21.08
N LYS A 121 11.86 28.85 -20.22
CA LYS A 121 13.31 29.11 -20.34
C LYS A 121 14.13 27.80 -20.28
N ALA A 122 13.80 26.90 -19.36
CA ALA A 122 14.48 25.62 -19.26
C ALA A 122 14.22 24.76 -20.50
N SER A 123 12.99 24.76 -21.03
CA SER A 123 12.60 24.02 -22.23
C SER A 123 13.29 24.54 -23.49
N ASP A 124 13.34 25.86 -23.70
CA ASP A 124 14.02 26.46 -24.85
C ASP A 124 15.53 26.25 -24.83
N SER A 125 16.12 26.19 -23.64
CA SER A 125 17.56 25.98 -23.48
C SER A 125 17.95 24.49 -23.42
N ALA A 126 16.98 23.59 -23.34
CA ALA A 126 17.21 22.15 -23.18
C ALA A 126 17.84 21.56 -24.45
N LYS A 127 18.98 20.89 -24.29
CA LYS A 127 19.58 20.07 -25.37
C LYS A 127 18.83 18.79 -25.65
N ARG A 128 17.97 18.34 -24.72
CA ARG A 128 17.17 17.11 -24.81
C ARG A 128 15.88 17.30 -24.04
N THR A 129 14.81 16.75 -24.58
CA THR A 129 13.52 16.68 -23.90
C THR A 129 13.49 15.56 -22.85
N LEU A 130 12.49 15.61 -21.97
CA LEU A 130 12.27 14.53 -20.99
C LEU A 130 12.00 13.20 -21.70
N ALA A 131 11.29 13.23 -22.83
CA ALA A 131 10.99 12.03 -23.63
C ALA A 131 12.25 11.35 -24.20
N GLU A 132 13.31 12.12 -24.48
CA GLU A 132 14.61 11.59 -24.94
C GLU A 132 15.47 11.03 -23.80
N ASN A 133 15.06 11.24 -22.55
CA ASN A 133 15.73 10.65 -21.39
C ASN A 133 15.36 9.16 -21.31
N LYS A 134 16.31 8.29 -21.65
CA LYS A 134 16.09 6.84 -21.68
C LYS A 134 15.64 6.27 -20.35
N THR A 135 16.09 6.81 -19.22
CA THR A 135 15.66 6.36 -17.88
C THR A 135 14.17 6.65 -17.69
N PHE A 136 13.74 7.87 -18.05
CA PHE A 136 12.34 8.27 -17.98
C PHE A 136 11.48 7.46 -18.96
N SER A 137 11.84 7.43 -20.24
CA SER A 137 11.03 6.74 -21.26
C SER A 137 10.90 5.24 -20.99
N ASN A 138 11.99 4.57 -20.55
CA ASN A 138 11.94 3.16 -20.18
C ASN A 138 11.10 2.91 -18.93
N ALA A 139 11.14 3.80 -17.93
CA ALA A 139 10.28 3.70 -16.76
C ALA A 139 8.82 3.90 -17.15
N MET A 140 8.49 4.96 -17.88
CA MET A 140 7.12 5.27 -18.31
C MET A 140 6.52 4.17 -19.21
N ALA A 141 7.32 3.53 -20.06
CA ALA A 141 6.86 2.38 -20.84
C ALA A 141 6.39 1.20 -19.98
N LYS A 142 6.96 1.00 -18.78
CA LYS A 142 6.50 -0.01 -17.81
C LYS A 142 5.15 0.34 -17.19
N ALA A 143 4.80 1.63 -17.11
CA ALA A 143 3.51 2.06 -16.58
C ALA A 143 2.35 1.59 -17.46
N GLY A 144 2.54 1.50 -18.78
CA GLY A 144 1.48 1.24 -19.76
C GLY A 144 0.36 2.29 -19.68
N ASP A 145 -0.80 1.98 -20.26
CA ASP A 145 -1.96 2.87 -20.21
C ASP A 145 -2.60 2.85 -18.82
N GLY A 146 -3.07 3.99 -18.35
CA GLY A 146 -3.70 4.13 -17.05
C GLY A 146 -4.35 5.50 -16.88
N ILE A 147 -5.20 5.61 -15.88
CA ILE A 147 -5.85 6.88 -15.48
C ILE A 147 -4.77 7.87 -15.00
N MET A 148 -3.75 7.35 -14.31
CA MET A 148 -2.67 8.15 -13.76
C MET A 148 -1.35 7.40 -13.86
N ARG A 149 -0.30 8.12 -14.24
CA ARG A 149 1.08 7.62 -14.27
C ARG A 149 1.99 8.69 -13.66
N ALA A 150 2.81 8.32 -12.72
CA ALA A 150 3.74 9.26 -12.10
C ALA A 150 5.17 8.73 -12.10
N TYR A 151 6.09 9.60 -12.43
CA TYR A 151 7.53 9.34 -12.39
C TYR A 151 8.22 10.32 -11.45
N ILE A 152 9.04 9.81 -10.56
CA ILE A 152 9.87 10.60 -9.65
C ILE A 152 11.33 10.31 -9.95
N ASN A 153 12.10 11.33 -10.23
CA ASN A 153 13.56 11.23 -10.35
C ASN A 153 14.16 11.07 -8.95
N GLY A 154 14.48 9.82 -8.60
CA GLY A 154 14.99 9.48 -7.29
C GLY A 154 16.35 10.08 -6.98
N ALA A 155 17.23 10.22 -7.99
CA ALA A 155 18.52 10.85 -7.81
C ALA A 155 18.40 12.31 -7.38
N GLN A 156 17.45 13.05 -7.96
CA GLN A 156 17.17 14.44 -7.56
C GLN A 156 16.55 14.53 -6.16
N VAL A 157 15.61 13.64 -5.83
CA VAL A 157 15.04 13.54 -4.46
C VAL A 157 16.13 13.29 -3.44
N MET A 158 17.02 12.33 -3.71
CA MET A 158 18.14 12.02 -2.81
C MET A 158 19.13 13.17 -2.70
N ALA A 159 19.37 13.93 -3.79
CA ALA A 159 20.23 15.11 -3.76
C ALA A 159 19.63 16.25 -2.92
N ALA A 160 18.34 16.52 -3.06
CA ALA A 160 17.62 17.51 -2.26
C ALA A 160 17.60 17.12 -0.78
N ALA A 161 17.25 15.85 -0.48
CA ALA A 161 17.18 15.35 0.88
C ALA A 161 18.55 15.34 1.61
N ARG A 162 19.66 15.17 0.89
CA ARG A 162 21.02 15.25 1.48
C ARG A 162 21.38 16.64 1.98
N LYS A 163 20.70 17.69 1.51
CA LYS A 163 20.90 19.06 1.97
C LYS A 163 20.23 19.31 3.34
N ALA A 164 19.28 18.46 3.77
CA ALA A 164 18.67 18.56 5.08
C ALA A 164 19.66 18.13 6.18
N PRO A 165 19.79 18.90 7.29
CA PRO A 165 20.87 18.74 8.28
C PRO A 165 21.03 17.32 8.84
N ASP A 166 19.92 16.61 9.11
CA ASP A 166 19.92 15.31 9.81
C ASP A 166 19.71 14.10 8.88
N ALA A 167 19.36 14.32 7.62
CA ALA A 167 18.98 13.24 6.71
C ALA A 167 20.18 12.53 6.06
N GLY A 168 21.32 13.21 5.88
CA GLY A 168 22.42 12.72 5.06
C GLY A 168 23.05 11.40 5.54
N ALA A 169 23.17 11.18 6.84
CA ALA A 169 23.73 9.96 7.40
C ALA A 169 22.79 8.76 7.23
N TYR A 170 21.49 8.97 7.43
CA TYR A 170 20.46 7.96 7.26
C TYR A 170 20.31 7.57 5.79
N LEU A 171 20.23 8.54 4.89
CA LEU A 171 20.09 8.32 3.45
C LEU A 171 21.26 7.53 2.85
N ARG A 172 22.49 7.72 3.34
CA ARG A 172 23.63 6.89 2.91
C ARG A 172 23.46 5.40 3.25
N LYS A 173 22.73 5.08 4.31
CA LYS A 173 22.44 3.68 4.71
C LYS A 173 21.32 3.07 3.86
N LEU A 174 20.42 3.87 3.27
CA LEU A 174 19.31 3.38 2.44
C LEU A 174 19.77 2.89 1.05
N GLY A 175 20.89 3.42 0.53
CA GLY A 175 21.39 3.09 -0.80
C GLY A 175 21.13 4.18 -1.84
N THR A 176 20.95 3.78 -3.11
CA THR A 176 20.59 4.69 -4.20
C THR A 176 19.12 4.52 -4.56
N LEU A 177 18.51 5.62 -4.90
CA LEU A 177 17.17 5.65 -5.50
C LEU A 177 17.34 6.31 -6.88
N ASP A 178 17.10 5.53 -7.93
CA ASP A 178 17.24 6.04 -9.30
C ASP A 178 15.92 6.68 -9.75
N TRP A 179 14.80 5.95 -9.56
CA TRP A 179 13.46 6.46 -9.85
C TRP A 179 12.37 5.68 -9.11
N VAL A 180 11.21 6.32 -8.99
CA VAL A 180 9.96 5.70 -8.57
C VAL A 180 8.93 5.91 -9.68
N LEU A 181 8.23 4.85 -10.04
CA LEU A 181 7.12 4.86 -10.99
C LEU A 181 5.85 4.42 -10.27
N MET A 182 4.77 5.14 -10.48
CA MET A 182 3.44 4.79 -9.99
C MET A 182 2.45 4.77 -11.16
N SER A 183 1.51 3.83 -11.14
CA SER A 183 0.41 3.79 -12.09
C SER A 183 -0.89 3.38 -11.43
N LEU A 184 -1.98 4.03 -11.82
CA LEU A 184 -3.35 3.72 -11.43
C LEU A 184 -4.13 3.34 -12.68
N ARG A 185 -4.77 2.18 -12.67
CA ARG A 185 -5.53 1.65 -13.82
C ARG A 185 -6.88 1.11 -13.40
N ALA A 186 -7.89 1.38 -14.19
CA ALA A 186 -9.13 0.62 -14.13
C ALA A 186 -8.96 -0.70 -14.90
N LYS A 187 -9.60 -1.74 -14.40
CA LYS A 187 -9.79 -3.03 -15.04
C LYS A 187 -11.28 -3.36 -15.01
N SER A 188 -11.74 -4.30 -15.82
CA SER A 188 -13.16 -4.66 -15.91
C SER A 188 -13.77 -5.12 -14.56
N ASP A 189 -12.95 -5.61 -13.66
CA ASP A 189 -13.36 -6.15 -12.35
C ASP A 189 -12.73 -5.41 -11.15
N GLY A 190 -12.14 -4.22 -11.36
CA GLY A 190 -11.55 -3.48 -10.24
C GLY A 190 -10.55 -2.39 -10.61
N VAL A 191 -9.80 -1.96 -9.62
CA VAL A 191 -8.79 -0.90 -9.76
C VAL A 191 -7.43 -1.43 -9.29
N ALA A 192 -6.40 -1.22 -10.10
CA ALA A 192 -5.03 -1.61 -9.82
C ALA A 192 -4.15 -0.39 -9.60
N TRP A 193 -3.36 -0.42 -8.54
CA TRP A 193 -2.28 0.52 -8.26
C TRP A 193 -0.96 -0.23 -8.23
N VAL A 194 0.04 0.25 -8.96
CA VAL A 194 1.38 -0.33 -8.98
C VAL A 194 2.40 0.75 -8.68
N THR A 195 3.28 0.48 -7.74
CA THR A 195 4.45 1.31 -7.44
C THR A 195 5.71 0.50 -7.67
N THR A 196 6.60 0.98 -8.51
CA THR A 196 7.91 0.38 -8.76
C THR A 196 9.00 1.35 -8.33
N VAL A 197 9.89 0.88 -7.48
CA VAL A 197 11.08 1.61 -7.01
C VAL A 197 12.30 0.98 -7.65
N HIS A 198 13.12 1.76 -8.32
CA HIS A 198 14.38 1.32 -8.90
C HIS A 198 15.55 1.97 -8.17
N GLY A 199 16.53 1.15 -7.80
CA GLY A 199 17.72 1.62 -7.09
C GLY A 199 18.55 0.47 -6.55
N THR A 200 19.63 0.79 -5.88
CA THR A 200 20.49 -0.21 -5.24
C THR A 200 20.29 -0.15 -3.71
N PRO A 201 19.81 -1.24 -3.09
CA PRO A 201 19.64 -1.31 -1.65
C PRO A 201 20.97 -1.04 -0.92
N GLY A 202 20.93 -0.15 0.07
CA GLY A 202 22.09 0.15 0.91
C GLY A 202 22.29 -0.83 2.07
N LYS A 203 23.23 -0.50 2.95
CA LYS A 203 23.59 -1.36 4.09
C LYS A 203 22.41 -1.68 5.02
N ALA A 204 21.43 -0.77 5.14
CA ALA A 204 20.23 -0.97 5.95
C ALA A 204 19.36 -2.14 5.45
N PHE A 205 19.45 -2.47 4.16
CA PHE A 205 18.64 -3.52 3.52
C PHE A 205 19.44 -4.77 3.15
N LYS A 206 20.75 -4.82 3.46
CA LYS A 206 21.62 -5.98 3.11
C LYS A 206 21.13 -7.31 3.68
N ASN A 207 20.40 -7.27 4.78
CA ASN A 207 19.88 -8.46 5.48
C ASN A 207 18.38 -8.67 5.26
N VAL A 208 17.74 -7.87 4.40
CA VAL A 208 16.35 -8.12 4.02
C VAL A 208 16.35 -9.35 3.12
N ASP A 209 15.69 -10.39 3.59
CA ASP A 209 15.53 -11.61 2.81
C ASP A 209 14.67 -11.31 1.57
N VAL A 210 15.26 -11.58 0.40
CA VAL A 210 14.59 -11.37 -0.89
C VAL A 210 13.87 -12.64 -1.39
N ASN A 211 13.93 -13.73 -0.59
CA ASN A 211 13.18 -14.94 -0.92
C ASN A 211 11.67 -14.67 -0.82
N GLY A 212 10.94 -15.18 -1.76
CA GLY A 212 9.49 -15.08 -1.77
C GLY A 212 8.82 -16.21 -0.97
N SER A 213 7.58 -15.97 -0.61
CA SER A 213 6.67 -17.00 -0.05
C SER A 213 6.43 -18.09 -1.10
N ASP A 214 6.43 -19.35 -0.67
CA ASP A 214 6.05 -20.50 -1.51
C ASP A 214 4.56 -20.86 -1.38
N GLY A 215 3.80 -20.08 -0.59
CA GLY A 215 2.37 -20.29 -0.35
C GLY A 215 2.07 -21.53 0.50
N SER A 216 3.08 -22.14 1.13
CA SER A 216 2.89 -23.37 1.89
C SER A 216 1.97 -23.19 3.11
N LEU A 217 1.95 -22.00 3.69
CA LEU A 217 1.14 -21.66 4.87
C LEU A 217 -0.34 -21.44 4.56
N GLU A 218 -0.73 -21.17 3.33
CA GLU A 218 -2.13 -21.02 2.93
C GLU A 218 -3.01 -22.23 3.27
N LYS A 219 -2.39 -23.42 3.28
CA LYS A 219 -3.07 -24.69 3.67
C LYS A 219 -3.37 -24.77 5.16
N LEU A 220 -2.69 -23.95 5.98
CA LEU A 220 -2.91 -23.85 7.43
C LEU A 220 -3.82 -22.68 7.81
N VAL A 221 -4.33 -21.95 6.84
CA VAL A 221 -5.26 -20.84 7.01
C VAL A 221 -6.67 -21.31 6.65
N PRO A 222 -7.67 -21.14 7.51
CA PRO A 222 -9.05 -21.52 7.21
C PRO A 222 -9.63 -20.76 6.01
N LYS A 223 -10.52 -21.41 5.26
CA LYS A 223 -11.18 -20.86 4.07
C LYS A 223 -11.93 -19.55 4.33
N ASP A 224 -12.46 -19.37 5.53
CA ASP A 224 -13.26 -18.24 5.99
C ASP A 224 -12.41 -17.12 6.64
N ALA A 225 -11.11 -17.10 6.37
CA ALA A 225 -10.25 -15.98 6.78
C ALA A 225 -10.71 -14.69 6.11
N LEU A 226 -10.92 -13.65 6.93
CA LEU A 226 -11.27 -12.30 6.50
C LEU A 226 -10.04 -11.50 6.06
N LEU A 227 -8.91 -11.80 6.68
CA LEU A 227 -7.61 -11.22 6.37
C LEU A 227 -6.57 -12.33 6.38
N TYR A 228 -5.66 -12.28 5.43
CA TYR A 228 -4.46 -13.10 5.36
C TYR A 228 -3.28 -12.23 4.97
N LEU A 229 -2.23 -12.28 5.78
CA LEU A 229 -0.94 -11.65 5.51
C LEU A 229 0.13 -12.72 5.54
N ALA A 230 0.86 -12.90 4.45
CA ALA A 230 2.06 -13.74 4.40
C ALA A 230 3.28 -12.91 4.09
N PHE A 231 4.41 -13.26 4.67
CA PHE A 231 5.69 -12.62 4.42
C PHE A 231 6.85 -13.58 4.72
N HIS A 232 7.99 -13.37 4.06
CA HIS A 232 9.18 -14.15 4.25
C HIS A 232 10.29 -13.30 4.90
N GLY A 233 11.04 -13.90 5.87
CA GLY A 233 12.30 -13.33 6.32
C GLY A 233 12.24 -12.01 7.10
N TRP A 234 11.71 -12.00 8.32
CA TRP A 234 11.65 -10.77 9.16
C TRP A 234 12.95 -10.41 9.89
N LYS A 235 13.97 -11.24 9.80
CA LYS A 235 15.25 -11.04 10.51
C LYS A 235 15.91 -9.69 10.20
N GLY A 236 15.92 -9.29 8.92
CA GLY A 236 16.48 -7.99 8.53
C GLY A 236 15.67 -6.80 8.99
N MET A 237 14.33 -6.92 9.00
CA MET A 237 13.43 -5.86 9.47
C MET A 237 13.51 -5.67 10.99
N LEU A 238 13.60 -6.77 11.77
CA LEU A 238 13.77 -6.72 13.21
C LEU A 238 15.16 -6.15 13.61
N ALA A 239 16.21 -6.45 12.85
CA ALA A 239 17.53 -5.84 13.07
C ALA A 239 17.50 -4.33 12.85
N GLY A 240 16.75 -3.86 11.83
CA GLY A 240 16.55 -2.43 11.58
C GLY A 240 15.69 -1.70 12.63
N LEU A 241 14.78 -2.42 13.30
CA LEU A 241 13.99 -1.87 14.41
C LEU A 241 14.85 -1.62 15.66
N GLY A 242 15.85 -2.48 15.96
CA GLY A 242 16.77 -2.29 17.07
C GLY A 242 17.64 -1.01 16.93
N ASP A 243 17.93 -0.61 15.70
CA ASP A 243 18.65 0.63 15.36
C ASP A 243 17.76 1.88 15.27
N ASN A 244 16.43 1.75 15.48
CA ASN A 244 15.50 2.86 15.35
C ASN A 244 15.60 3.79 16.57
N PRO A 245 15.95 5.09 16.39
CA PRO A 245 16.09 6.04 17.48
C PRO A 245 14.82 6.20 18.35
N ILE A 246 13.62 6.05 17.73
CA ILE A 246 12.34 6.16 18.42
C ILE A 246 12.15 5.00 19.41
N LEU A 247 12.54 3.78 19.02
CA LEU A 247 12.47 2.62 19.92
C LEU A 247 13.56 2.64 20.99
N GLN A 248 14.73 3.21 20.67
CA GLN A 248 15.80 3.41 21.67
C GLN A 248 15.41 4.44 22.74
N GLN A 249 14.61 5.46 22.39
CA GLN A 249 14.09 6.46 23.35
C GLN A 249 12.93 5.91 24.19
N SER A 250 12.18 4.91 23.73
CA SER A 250 11.02 4.34 24.42
C SER A 250 11.35 3.35 25.54
N GLY A 251 12.62 3.24 25.97
CA GLY A 251 13.03 2.33 27.04
C GLY A 251 13.24 0.87 26.61
N ALA A 252 13.23 0.58 25.31
CA ALA A 252 13.44 -0.75 24.74
C ALA A 252 14.91 -1.26 24.85
N LYS A 253 15.76 -0.56 25.60
CA LYS A 253 17.12 -0.99 25.93
C LYS A 253 17.06 -2.35 26.66
N GLY A 254 17.63 -3.39 26.04
CA GLY A 254 17.65 -4.76 26.60
C GLY A 254 16.77 -5.76 25.83
N LEU A 255 15.96 -5.33 24.87
CA LEU A 255 15.17 -6.23 24.03
C LEU A 255 15.94 -6.80 22.82
N ASP A 256 17.18 -6.35 22.55
CA ASP A 256 17.98 -6.80 21.40
C ASP A 256 18.17 -8.32 21.37
N ASP A 257 18.35 -8.95 22.54
CA ASP A 257 18.46 -10.40 22.61
C ASP A 257 17.13 -11.10 22.33
N ALA A 258 16.01 -10.53 22.79
CA ALA A 258 14.68 -11.03 22.47
C ALA A 258 14.41 -10.89 20.95
N PHE A 259 14.74 -9.75 20.34
CA PHE A 259 14.60 -9.55 18.91
C PHE A 259 15.45 -10.52 18.09
N ARG A 260 16.71 -10.79 18.51
CA ARG A 260 17.53 -11.80 17.85
C ARG A 260 16.93 -13.21 17.94
N GLN A 261 16.42 -13.61 19.10
CA GLN A 261 15.77 -14.92 19.29
C GLN A 261 14.46 -15.01 18.49
N VAL A 262 13.63 -13.98 18.50
CA VAL A 262 12.42 -13.88 17.66
C VAL A 262 12.80 -13.97 16.19
N GLY A 263 13.91 -13.36 15.75
CA GLY A 263 14.42 -13.46 14.39
C GLY A 263 14.67 -14.90 13.94
N THR A 264 15.06 -15.82 14.85
CA THR A 264 15.23 -17.25 14.49
C THR A 264 13.90 -17.97 14.32
N ILE A 265 12.82 -17.51 14.96
CA ILE A 265 11.47 -18.03 14.81
C ILE A 265 10.87 -17.56 13.48
N LEU A 266 11.18 -16.32 13.07
CA LEU A 266 10.61 -15.64 11.91
C LEU A 266 11.49 -15.73 10.66
N GLU A 267 12.48 -16.61 10.62
CA GLU A 267 13.45 -16.69 9.52
C GLU A 267 12.83 -17.21 8.21
N GLY A 268 11.86 -18.11 8.31
CA GLY A 268 11.18 -18.67 7.14
C GLY A 268 9.91 -17.89 6.76
N GLU A 269 9.01 -18.61 6.13
CA GLU A 269 7.67 -18.08 5.79
C GLU A 269 6.83 -17.87 7.05
N ASN A 270 6.14 -16.76 7.12
CA ASN A 270 5.26 -16.38 8.22
C ASN A 270 3.90 -15.98 7.68
N ALA A 271 2.86 -16.21 8.45
CA ALA A 271 1.51 -15.81 8.12
C ALA A 271 0.74 -15.32 9.34
N LEU A 272 -0.12 -14.34 9.12
CA LEU A 272 -1.15 -13.91 10.05
C LEU A 272 -2.51 -14.06 9.37
N TYR A 273 -3.50 -14.57 10.07
CA TYR A 273 -4.87 -14.50 9.59
C TYR A 273 -5.84 -14.06 10.68
N VAL A 274 -6.96 -13.50 10.24
CA VAL A 274 -8.06 -13.04 11.07
C VAL A 274 -9.36 -13.68 10.59
N ARG A 275 -10.18 -14.18 11.51
CA ARG A 275 -11.52 -14.74 11.25
C ARG A 275 -12.57 -14.12 12.14
N ALA A 276 -13.82 -14.15 11.68
CA ALA A 276 -14.98 -13.80 12.51
C ALA A 276 -15.50 -14.99 13.33
N ALA A 277 -14.64 -15.90 13.76
CA ALA A 277 -15.02 -17.19 14.30
C ALA A 277 -15.79 -17.11 15.62
N GLY A 278 -17.12 -17.16 15.52
CA GLY A 278 -18.00 -17.64 16.60
C GLY A 278 -18.11 -16.82 17.89
N MET A 279 -17.29 -15.84 18.10
CA MET A 279 -17.35 -14.94 19.26
C MET A 279 -18.09 -13.65 18.92
N LYS A 280 -18.97 -13.23 19.80
CA LYS A 280 -19.81 -12.04 19.59
C LYS A 280 -18.99 -10.74 19.43
N ASP A 281 -17.77 -10.67 20.00
CA ASP A 281 -17.08 -9.40 20.18
C ASP A 281 -15.56 -9.41 19.89
N VAL A 282 -14.92 -10.56 19.62
CA VAL A 282 -13.48 -10.63 19.39
C VAL A 282 -13.18 -11.50 18.17
N PRO A 283 -12.39 -10.99 17.19
CA PRO A 283 -11.95 -11.81 16.07
C PRO A 283 -10.97 -12.90 16.51
N ASP A 284 -10.96 -14.04 15.81
CA ASP A 284 -9.93 -15.09 15.94
C ASP A 284 -8.68 -14.66 15.17
N ILE A 285 -7.61 -14.37 15.89
CA ILE A 285 -6.33 -13.96 15.32
C ILE A 285 -5.33 -15.08 15.52
N THR A 286 -4.73 -15.54 14.44
CA THR A 286 -3.71 -16.57 14.48
C THR A 286 -2.49 -16.18 13.66
N PHE A 287 -1.32 -16.30 14.26
CA PHE A 287 -0.04 -16.16 13.64
C PHE A 287 0.64 -17.52 13.48
N ILE A 288 1.23 -17.76 12.32
CA ILE A 288 1.95 -18.98 11.96
C ILE A 288 3.37 -18.60 11.58
N ALA A 289 4.36 -19.22 12.17
CA ALA A 289 5.75 -19.05 11.78
C ALA A 289 6.39 -20.37 11.35
N SER A 290 7.29 -20.27 10.37
CA SER A 290 8.20 -21.33 9.98
C SER A 290 9.58 -21.05 10.59
N PRO A 291 9.91 -21.60 11.77
CA PRO A 291 11.21 -21.39 12.37
C PRO A 291 12.33 -21.92 11.49
N ARG A 292 13.54 -21.41 11.68
CA ARG A 292 14.74 -21.97 11.09
C ARG A 292 14.85 -23.48 11.40
N SER A 293 15.38 -24.25 10.46
CA SER A 293 15.61 -25.68 10.64
C SER A 293 16.35 -25.96 11.96
N GLY A 294 15.86 -26.93 12.73
CA GLY A 294 16.38 -27.31 14.04
C GLY A 294 15.95 -26.40 15.21
N VAL A 295 15.19 -25.34 14.97
CA VAL A 295 14.67 -24.46 16.03
C VAL A 295 13.27 -24.92 16.45
N ASP A 296 13.09 -25.22 17.73
CA ASP A 296 11.78 -25.37 18.35
C ASP A 296 11.20 -23.98 18.65
N GLY A 297 10.26 -23.52 17.82
CA GLY A 297 9.67 -22.19 17.92
C GLY A 297 8.91 -21.98 19.24
N ALA A 298 8.15 -22.98 19.70
CA ALA A 298 7.36 -22.88 20.94
C ALA A 298 8.28 -22.86 22.17
N ALA A 299 9.33 -23.71 22.22
CA ALA A 299 10.28 -23.69 23.31
C ALA A 299 11.12 -22.40 23.34
N THR A 300 11.44 -21.83 22.17
CA THR A 300 12.14 -20.56 22.07
C THR A 300 11.27 -19.40 22.55
N LEU A 301 10.01 -19.36 22.13
CA LEU A 301 9.05 -18.36 22.59
C LEU A 301 8.78 -18.50 24.10
N ASP A 302 8.64 -19.72 24.61
CA ASP A 302 8.49 -20.00 26.05
C ASP A 302 9.65 -19.44 26.87
N ARG A 303 10.89 -19.62 26.42
CA ARG A 303 12.10 -19.08 27.05
C ARG A 303 12.11 -17.53 27.05
N ILE A 304 11.72 -16.90 25.94
CA ILE A 304 11.63 -15.44 25.84
C ILE A 304 10.58 -14.92 26.82
N LEU A 305 9.36 -15.47 26.77
CA LEU A 305 8.26 -15.02 27.63
C LEU A 305 8.53 -15.23 29.11
N ASN A 306 9.18 -16.34 29.51
CA ASN A 306 9.57 -16.57 30.90
C ASN A 306 10.67 -15.59 31.37
N ARG A 307 11.61 -15.19 30.49
CA ARG A 307 12.63 -14.20 30.79
C ARG A 307 12.02 -12.83 31.12
N TYR A 308 11.01 -12.44 30.37
CA TYR A 308 10.33 -11.13 30.52
C TYR A 308 9.01 -11.24 31.30
N ALA A 309 8.82 -12.33 32.06
CA ALA A 309 7.56 -12.56 32.78
C ALA A 309 7.21 -11.48 33.81
N LYS A 310 8.24 -10.84 34.41
CA LYS A 310 8.05 -9.77 35.38
C LYS A 310 7.52 -8.51 34.71
N GLU A 311 8.09 -8.15 33.57
CA GLU A 311 7.70 -6.98 32.76
C GLU A 311 6.33 -7.19 32.13
N LEU A 312 6.02 -8.42 31.71
CA LEU A 312 4.74 -8.80 31.14
C LEU A 312 3.63 -8.97 32.19
N GLY A 313 3.97 -9.07 33.47
CA GLY A 313 3.02 -9.36 34.54
C GLY A 313 2.34 -10.74 34.43
N ALA A 314 2.91 -11.66 33.63
CA ALA A 314 2.34 -12.96 33.35
C ALA A 314 3.41 -14.01 33.02
N ARG A 315 3.12 -15.29 33.27
CA ARG A 315 3.97 -16.42 32.89
C ARG A 315 3.18 -17.43 32.05
N PRO A 316 3.84 -18.07 31.08
CA PRO A 316 3.21 -19.17 30.33
C PRO A 316 2.90 -20.39 31.22
N HIS A 317 1.74 -20.96 31.04
CA HIS A 317 1.30 -22.20 31.69
C HIS A 317 1.18 -23.32 30.67
N ARG A 318 1.46 -24.55 31.10
CA ARG A 318 1.28 -25.76 30.27
C ARG A 318 -0.22 -26.07 30.09
N THR A 319 -0.60 -26.44 28.89
CA THR A 319 -1.95 -26.90 28.58
C THR A 319 -1.90 -27.89 27.42
N THR A 320 -3.06 -28.49 27.10
CA THR A 320 -3.21 -29.35 25.94
C THR A 320 -4.43 -28.92 25.16
N ILE A 321 -4.27 -28.69 23.84
CA ILE A 321 -5.34 -28.26 22.94
C ILE A 321 -5.50 -29.34 21.85
N ALA A 322 -6.64 -30.01 21.80
CA ALA A 322 -6.91 -31.11 20.88
C ALA A 322 -5.79 -32.17 20.85
N GLY A 323 -5.19 -32.48 21.99
CA GLY A 323 -4.09 -33.45 22.11
C GLY A 323 -2.71 -32.91 21.63
N VAL A 324 -2.59 -31.60 21.40
CA VAL A 324 -1.29 -30.94 21.13
C VAL A 324 -0.79 -30.30 22.43
N PRO A 325 0.45 -30.63 22.88
CA PRO A 325 1.07 -29.87 23.96
C PRO A 325 1.18 -28.39 23.60
N ALA A 326 0.61 -27.53 24.43
CA ALA A 326 0.55 -26.09 24.19
C ALA A 326 0.93 -25.30 25.46
N ARG A 327 1.06 -24.02 25.28
CA ARG A 327 1.20 -23.03 26.34
C ARG A 327 0.10 -21.99 26.22
N VAL A 328 -0.30 -21.45 27.35
CA VAL A 328 -1.18 -20.30 27.43
C VAL A 328 -0.58 -19.25 28.34
N ILE A 329 -0.60 -18.00 27.91
CA ILE A 329 -0.26 -16.85 28.72
C ILE A 329 -1.49 -15.95 28.80
N CYS A 330 -1.89 -15.60 30.02
CA CYS A 330 -2.94 -14.65 30.32
C CYS A 330 -2.48 -13.83 31.54
N GLY A 331 -2.73 -12.55 31.51
CA GLY A 331 -2.39 -11.64 32.62
C GLY A 331 -3.49 -10.63 32.85
N CYS A 332 -3.50 -9.99 34.01
CA CYS A 332 -4.50 -8.97 34.37
C CYS A 332 -4.54 -7.78 33.40
N ALA A 333 -3.43 -7.50 32.72
CA ALA A 333 -3.30 -6.43 31.73
C ALA A 333 -3.65 -6.86 30.28
N TRP A 334 -3.91 -8.14 30.05
CA TRP A 334 -4.15 -8.68 28.72
C TRP A 334 -5.64 -9.02 28.54
N PRO A 335 -6.35 -8.38 27.62
CA PRO A 335 -7.79 -8.61 27.42
C PRO A 335 -8.11 -9.99 26.86
N VAL A 336 -7.11 -10.70 26.30
CA VAL A 336 -7.25 -12.03 25.73
C VAL A 336 -6.10 -12.94 26.13
N ALA A 337 -6.37 -14.23 26.27
CA ALA A 337 -5.34 -15.22 26.50
C ALA A 337 -4.65 -15.58 25.19
N VAL A 338 -3.31 -15.57 25.14
CA VAL A 338 -2.52 -15.99 24.00
C VAL A 338 -2.07 -17.43 24.19
N ARG A 339 -2.28 -18.27 23.19
CA ARG A 339 -1.91 -19.68 23.17
C ARG A 339 -0.86 -19.93 22.10
N TYR A 340 0.08 -20.83 22.37
CA TYR A 340 1.05 -21.20 21.36
C TYR A 340 1.48 -22.67 21.47
N ALA A 341 1.80 -23.25 20.31
CA ALA A 341 2.21 -24.64 20.19
C ALA A 341 3.02 -24.85 18.90
N ASN A 342 3.84 -25.91 18.90
CA ASN A 342 4.38 -26.44 17.64
C ASN A 342 3.41 -27.45 17.04
N VAL A 343 3.04 -27.22 15.78
CA VAL A 343 2.18 -28.13 15.01
C VAL A 343 2.84 -28.36 13.65
N LYS A 344 3.15 -29.63 13.35
CA LYS A 344 3.78 -30.02 12.06
C LYS A 344 5.02 -29.16 11.70
N GLY A 345 5.86 -28.88 12.68
CA GLY A 345 7.08 -28.08 12.49
C GLY A 345 6.87 -26.56 12.37
N LYS A 346 5.64 -26.09 12.55
CA LYS A 346 5.32 -24.65 12.55
C LYS A 346 4.97 -24.20 13.97
N LEU A 347 5.37 -22.97 14.33
CA LEU A 347 4.89 -22.30 15.53
C LEU A 347 3.53 -21.68 15.22
N ILE A 348 2.52 -22.06 15.99
CA ILE A 348 1.18 -21.47 15.95
C ILE A 348 1.01 -20.61 17.19
N VAL A 349 0.68 -19.34 17.05
CA VAL A 349 0.34 -18.40 18.12
C VAL A 349 -1.07 -17.88 17.87
N THR A 350 -1.98 -18.03 18.80
CA THR A 350 -3.41 -17.73 18.59
C THR A 350 -4.08 -17.26 19.88
N ASP A 351 -5.07 -16.40 19.75
CA ASP A 351 -5.93 -15.99 20.87
C ASP A 351 -7.02 -16.99 21.19
N LEU A 352 -7.42 -17.84 20.22
CA LEU A 352 -8.43 -18.89 20.41
C LEU A 352 -7.85 -20.31 20.15
N PRO A 353 -8.34 -21.34 20.85
CA PRO A 353 -7.92 -22.72 20.59
C PRO A 353 -8.09 -23.17 19.13
N SER A 354 -9.05 -22.58 18.41
CA SER A 354 -9.39 -22.91 17.02
C SER A 354 -8.19 -22.85 16.07
N GLY A 355 -7.25 -21.91 16.25
CA GLY A 355 -6.04 -21.80 15.43
C GLY A 355 -5.16 -23.05 15.52
N ILE A 356 -4.90 -23.55 16.73
CA ILE A 356 -4.11 -24.78 16.95
C ILE A 356 -4.91 -26.01 16.44
N VAL A 357 -6.22 -26.06 16.71
CA VAL A 357 -7.10 -27.16 16.23
C VAL A 357 -7.04 -27.26 14.71
N PHE A 358 -7.21 -26.14 14.01
CA PHE A 358 -7.18 -26.13 12.55
C PHE A 358 -5.79 -26.52 11.99
N ALA A 359 -4.72 -26.00 12.54
CA ALA A 359 -3.36 -26.35 12.12
C ALA A 359 -3.08 -27.85 12.27
N LYS A 360 -3.60 -28.51 13.33
CA LYS A 360 -3.46 -29.94 13.56
C LYS A 360 -4.33 -30.76 12.62
N SER A 361 -5.63 -30.51 12.61
CA SER A 361 -6.64 -31.38 11.99
C SER A 361 -6.83 -31.07 10.50
N GLY A 362 -6.49 -29.85 10.07
CA GLY A 362 -6.78 -29.38 8.72
C GLY A 362 -8.26 -29.04 8.55
N GLY A 363 -8.66 -28.88 7.32
CA GLY A 363 -10.02 -28.54 6.91
C GLY A 363 -10.04 -27.86 5.55
N LYS A 364 -11.14 -27.22 5.19
CA LYS A 364 -11.19 -26.35 4.02
C LYS A 364 -10.31 -25.12 4.28
N SER A 365 -9.18 -25.06 3.60
CA SER A 365 -8.20 -23.98 3.74
C SER A 365 -8.46 -22.82 2.78
N LEU A 366 -7.69 -21.76 2.91
CA LEU A 366 -7.74 -20.56 2.06
C LEU A 366 -7.58 -20.93 0.57
N THR A 367 -6.76 -21.94 0.25
CA THR A 367 -6.60 -22.47 -1.12
C THR A 367 -7.89 -23.06 -1.70
N ASN A 368 -8.93 -23.31 -0.91
CA ASN A 368 -10.26 -23.73 -1.36
C ASN A 368 -11.24 -22.55 -1.52
N SER A 369 -10.83 -21.33 -1.18
CA SER A 369 -11.64 -20.13 -1.38
C SER A 369 -11.57 -19.66 -2.83
N GLN A 370 -12.72 -19.57 -3.50
CA GLN A 370 -12.78 -19.04 -4.87
C GLN A 370 -12.47 -17.55 -4.87
N GLU A 371 -12.94 -16.79 -3.85
CA GLU A 371 -12.65 -15.35 -3.72
C GLU A 371 -11.14 -15.09 -3.58
N TYR A 372 -10.45 -15.91 -2.78
CA TYR A 372 -8.99 -15.82 -2.64
C TYR A 372 -8.27 -16.12 -3.95
N LYS A 373 -8.64 -17.21 -4.64
CA LYS A 373 -8.06 -17.57 -5.95
C LYS A 373 -8.25 -16.49 -6.99
N ASP A 374 -9.45 -15.95 -7.06
CA ASP A 374 -9.77 -14.87 -7.99
C ASP A 374 -8.96 -13.60 -7.67
N ALA A 375 -8.86 -13.23 -6.38
CA ALA A 375 -8.11 -12.06 -5.94
C ALA A 375 -6.60 -12.20 -6.23
N THR A 376 -6.05 -13.40 -6.01
CA THR A 376 -4.61 -13.67 -6.14
C THR A 376 -4.18 -14.15 -7.53
N SER A 377 -5.10 -14.24 -8.50
CA SER A 377 -4.80 -14.75 -9.85
C SER A 377 -3.70 -13.99 -10.59
N GLY A 378 -3.47 -12.71 -10.25
CA GLY A 378 -2.40 -11.87 -10.80
C GLY A 378 -1.14 -11.79 -9.93
N VAL A 379 -1.10 -12.48 -8.78
CA VAL A 379 0.06 -12.48 -7.88
C VAL A 379 1.15 -13.40 -8.45
N PRO A 380 2.40 -12.97 -8.54
CA PRO A 380 3.52 -13.82 -8.97
C PRO A 380 3.71 -15.04 -8.06
N ALA A 381 4.39 -16.06 -8.57
CA ALA A 381 4.55 -17.35 -7.86
C ALA A 381 5.31 -17.26 -6.52
N SER A 382 6.15 -16.25 -6.34
CA SER A 382 6.98 -16.12 -5.12
C SER A 382 7.03 -14.65 -4.67
N PRO A 383 5.91 -14.09 -4.20
CA PRO A 383 5.91 -12.73 -3.64
C PRO A 383 6.60 -12.72 -2.28
N GLN A 384 7.26 -11.62 -1.92
CA GLN A 384 7.86 -11.45 -0.59
C GLN A 384 6.81 -11.21 0.50
N VAL A 385 5.75 -10.51 0.12
CA VAL A 385 4.60 -10.21 0.97
C VAL A 385 3.34 -10.40 0.16
N VAL A 386 2.32 -10.97 0.78
CA VAL A 386 0.95 -10.99 0.27
C VAL A 386 0.02 -10.58 1.40
N LEU A 387 -0.76 -9.55 1.17
CA LEU A 387 -1.89 -9.16 2.02
C LEU A 387 -3.18 -9.38 1.22
N TYR A 388 -4.08 -10.17 1.75
CA TYR A 388 -5.42 -10.40 1.21
C TYR A 388 -6.47 -10.01 2.23
N VAL A 389 -7.52 -9.34 1.79
CA VAL A 389 -8.70 -9.00 2.59
C VAL A 389 -9.95 -9.42 1.83
N ASP A 390 -10.76 -10.29 2.43
CA ASP A 390 -12.13 -10.58 1.97
C ASP A 390 -13.07 -9.48 2.46
N ILE A 391 -13.20 -8.42 1.67
CA ILE A 391 -14.03 -7.26 2.02
C ILE A 391 -15.50 -7.69 2.11
N HIS A 392 -15.94 -8.54 1.19
CA HIS A 392 -17.34 -9.00 1.13
C HIS A 392 -17.77 -9.70 2.41
N SER A 393 -16.92 -10.54 2.98
CA SER A 393 -17.20 -11.24 4.24
C SER A 393 -16.90 -10.38 5.48
N THR A 394 -15.98 -9.42 5.36
CA THR A 394 -15.59 -8.52 6.47
C THR A 394 -16.71 -7.52 6.80
N ILE A 395 -17.37 -6.95 5.79
CA ILE A 395 -18.43 -5.95 5.99
C ILE A 395 -19.57 -6.46 6.89
N PRO A 396 -20.18 -7.65 6.64
CA PRO A 396 -21.18 -8.20 7.54
C PRO A 396 -20.67 -8.51 8.95
N ALA A 397 -19.40 -8.87 9.09
CA ALA A 397 -18.78 -9.09 10.40
C ALA A 397 -18.68 -7.78 11.19
N LEU A 398 -18.18 -6.70 10.59
CA LEU A 398 -18.09 -5.38 11.21
C LEU A 398 -19.48 -4.77 11.53
N ARG A 399 -20.48 -5.03 10.67
CA ARG A 399 -21.86 -4.61 10.96
C ARG A 399 -22.40 -5.27 12.24
N ARG A 400 -22.16 -6.57 12.42
CA ARG A 400 -22.59 -7.28 13.65
C ARG A 400 -21.98 -6.70 14.91
N LEU A 401 -20.79 -6.13 14.79
CA LEU A 401 -20.09 -5.41 15.87
C LEU A 401 -20.54 -3.94 16.01
N GLY A 402 -21.55 -3.50 15.23
CA GLY A 402 -22.02 -2.12 15.25
C GLY A 402 -21.05 -1.08 14.67
N GLN A 403 -20.01 -1.51 13.95
CA GLN A 403 -18.94 -0.65 13.43
C GLN A 403 -19.32 0.03 12.10
N ILE A 404 -20.33 -0.48 11.39
CA ILE A 404 -20.72 0.04 10.07
C ILE A 404 -22.22 0.36 10.04
N PRO A 405 -22.61 1.63 9.72
CA PRO A 405 -23.99 1.99 9.49
C PRO A 405 -24.58 1.29 8.26
N PRO A 406 -25.90 0.97 8.24
CA PRO A 406 -26.55 0.30 7.10
C PRO A 406 -26.44 1.02 5.76
N ALA A 407 -26.38 2.36 5.78
CA ALA A 407 -26.23 3.16 4.56
C ALA A 407 -24.82 2.98 3.93
N VAL A 408 -23.77 2.90 4.77
CA VAL A 408 -22.40 2.63 4.33
C VAL A 408 -22.28 1.22 3.79
N GLU A 409 -22.88 0.22 4.47
CA GLU A 409 -22.88 -1.17 4.03
C GLU A 409 -23.38 -1.32 2.59
N ARG A 410 -24.47 -0.64 2.22
CA ARG A 410 -25.03 -0.73 0.85
C ARG A 410 -24.02 -0.30 -0.21
N ASN A 411 -23.27 0.78 0.05
CA ASN A 411 -22.26 1.30 -0.88
C ASN A 411 -20.99 0.44 -0.91
N LEU A 412 -20.73 -0.36 0.12
CA LEU A 412 -19.59 -1.25 0.15
C LEU A 412 -19.87 -2.61 -0.50
N LYS A 413 -21.13 -2.96 -0.78
CA LYS A 413 -21.52 -4.27 -1.37
C LYS A 413 -20.78 -4.65 -2.65
N PRO A 414 -20.49 -3.72 -3.59
CA PRO A 414 -19.73 -4.06 -4.79
C PRO A 414 -18.28 -4.46 -4.53
N LEU A 415 -17.71 -4.07 -3.38
CA LEU A 415 -16.34 -4.43 -3.03
C LEU A 415 -16.27 -5.91 -2.65
N ARG A 416 -15.41 -6.65 -3.33
CA ARG A 416 -15.23 -8.10 -3.11
C ARG A 416 -14.03 -8.40 -2.25
N SER A 417 -12.87 -8.02 -2.71
CA SER A 417 -11.61 -8.31 -2.05
C SER A 417 -10.57 -7.26 -2.40
N ALA A 418 -9.55 -7.15 -1.55
CA ALA A 418 -8.34 -6.42 -1.84
C ALA A 418 -7.15 -7.35 -1.71
N VAL A 419 -6.19 -7.22 -2.62
CA VAL A 419 -4.90 -7.89 -2.53
C VAL A 419 -3.78 -6.88 -2.74
N GLU A 420 -2.78 -6.96 -1.88
CA GLU A 420 -1.51 -6.26 -2.05
C GLU A 420 -0.38 -7.28 -2.02
N TYR A 421 0.58 -7.14 -2.89
CA TYR A 421 1.76 -7.97 -2.88
C TYR A 421 3.01 -7.18 -3.23
N ALA A 422 4.14 -7.64 -2.71
CA ALA A 422 5.44 -7.09 -3.00
C ALA A 422 6.35 -8.12 -3.64
N VAL A 423 7.12 -7.69 -4.65
CA VAL A 423 8.17 -8.50 -5.28
C VAL A 423 9.45 -7.68 -5.40
N SER A 424 10.58 -8.32 -5.18
CA SER A 424 11.90 -7.74 -5.39
C SER A 424 12.63 -8.46 -6.51
N ARG A 425 13.29 -7.71 -7.38
CA ARG A 425 14.15 -8.21 -8.45
C ARG A 425 15.40 -7.34 -8.45
N SER A 426 16.55 -7.92 -8.49
CA SER A 426 17.90 -7.28 -8.47
C SER A 426 17.95 -5.78 -8.04
N HIS A 427 17.43 -4.88 -8.84
CA HIS A 427 17.42 -3.42 -8.62
C HIS A 427 16.01 -2.82 -8.59
N GLU A 428 14.97 -3.64 -8.61
CA GLU A 428 13.58 -3.19 -8.60
C GLU A 428 12.82 -3.81 -7.41
N PHE A 429 12.07 -2.98 -6.71
CA PHE A 429 11.08 -3.37 -5.73
C PHE A 429 9.72 -2.87 -6.20
N GLN A 430 8.78 -3.79 -6.34
CA GLN A 430 7.42 -3.47 -6.80
C GLN A 430 6.41 -3.84 -5.73
N VAL A 431 5.52 -2.90 -5.44
CA VAL A 431 4.29 -3.12 -4.67
C VAL A 431 3.11 -2.97 -5.61
N SER A 432 2.22 -3.93 -5.60
CA SER A 432 1.01 -3.95 -6.41
C SER A 432 -0.20 -4.13 -5.50
N PHE A 433 -1.19 -3.28 -5.68
CA PHE A 433 -2.48 -3.34 -5.00
C PHE A 433 -3.59 -3.53 -6.03
N PHE A 434 -4.54 -4.39 -5.74
CA PHE A 434 -5.74 -4.58 -6.55
C PHE A 434 -6.99 -4.61 -5.67
N LEU A 435 -7.93 -3.71 -5.94
CA LEU A 435 -9.25 -3.67 -5.33
C LEU A 435 -10.27 -4.26 -6.30
N ARG A 436 -10.84 -5.40 -5.95
CA ARG A 436 -11.82 -6.09 -6.78
C ARG A 436 -13.23 -5.57 -6.51
N ILE A 437 -13.95 -5.29 -7.60
CA ILE A 437 -15.29 -4.70 -7.62
C ILE A 437 -16.19 -5.54 -8.53
N LYS A 438 -17.28 -6.07 -8.00
CA LYS A 438 -18.26 -6.88 -8.77
C LYS A 438 -19.67 -6.34 -8.64
#